data_736c1b196447dfcd81277c9c2ab408b3
#
_entry.id   736c1b196447dfcd81277c9c2ab408b3
#
_cell.length_a   1.000
_cell.length_b   1.000
_cell.length_c   1.000
_cell.angle_alpha   90.00
_cell.angle_beta   90.00
_cell.angle_gamma   90.00
#
_symmetry.space_group_name_H-M   'P 1'
#
loop_
_entity.id
_entity.type
_entity.pdbx_description
1 polymer ?
#
loop_
_entity_poly.entity_id
_entity_poly.type
_entity_poly.pdbx_seq_one_letter_code
_entity_poly.pdbx_strand_id
1 'polypeptide(L)'
;QTNHKMMISSAKPLAIGLFTFTLIAYICLTNRFLADDFSVSYVANHSNSLLPWYYKITAVWGGHEGSFLLWVLIFSVWTVAVAIFSKGIPEVMVARVLAVLGMVSIGFYLFMLLTSNPFESLLPFYPVDGADLNPLLQDFGMIIHPPMLYMGYVGFSVAFAFAIAALISGQLDST
;
A
#
# COMPACT_ATOMS: atom_id res chain seq x y z
N GLN A 1 2.46 19.84 -28.20
CA GLN A 1 1.09 19.32 -28.02
C GLN A 1 1.07 17.78 -27.88
N THR A 2 1.85 17.03 -28.68
CA THR A 2 1.88 15.56 -28.69
C THR A 2 2.39 14.98 -27.34
N ASN A 3 3.46 15.55 -26.82
CA ASN A 3 4.03 15.11 -25.52
C ASN A 3 3.04 15.30 -24.35
N HIS A 4 2.26 16.38 -24.37
CA HIS A 4 1.29 16.66 -23.32
C HIS A 4 0.12 15.66 -23.32
N LYS A 5 -0.37 15.29 -24.51
CA LYS A 5 -1.40 14.24 -24.63
C LYS A 5 -0.89 12.88 -24.17
N MET A 6 0.35 12.53 -24.52
CA MET A 6 0.97 11.27 -24.11
C MET A 6 1.15 11.16 -22.59
N MET A 7 1.52 12.25 -21.91
CA MET A 7 1.61 12.30 -20.45
C MET A 7 0.24 12.11 -19.77
N ILE A 8 -0.81 12.73 -20.31
CA ILE A 8 -2.17 12.58 -19.78
C ILE A 8 -2.65 11.14 -19.95
N SER A 9 -2.46 10.54 -21.14
CA SER A 9 -2.92 9.17 -21.41
C SER A 9 -2.15 8.11 -20.61
N SER A 10 -0.92 8.37 -20.17
CA SER A 10 -0.13 7.44 -19.36
C SER A 10 -0.52 7.40 -17.88
N ALA A 11 -1.25 8.40 -17.37
CA ALA A 11 -1.56 8.49 -15.94
C ALA A 11 -2.35 7.29 -15.41
N LYS A 12 -3.39 6.86 -16.13
CA LYS A 12 -4.21 5.71 -15.73
C LYS A 12 -3.45 4.37 -15.78
N PRO A 13 -2.74 4.01 -16.87
CA PRO A 13 -1.91 2.82 -16.92
C PRO A 13 -0.85 2.79 -15.82
N LEU A 14 -0.22 3.93 -15.52
CA LEU A 14 0.78 4.00 -14.43
C LEU A 14 0.14 3.76 -13.05
N ALA A 15 -1.04 4.29 -12.79
CA ALA A 15 -1.79 4.02 -11.55
C ALA A 15 -2.11 2.51 -11.39
N ILE A 16 -2.54 1.86 -12.47
CA ILE A 16 -2.81 0.42 -12.48
C ILE A 16 -1.51 -0.38 -12.28
N GLY A 17 -0.42 0.02 -12.93
CA GLY A 17 0.90 -0.59 -12.75
C GLY A 17 1.38 -0.50 -11.31
N LEU A 18 1.27 0.67 -10.68
CA LEU A 18 1.61 0.89 -9.28
C LEU A 18 0.86 -0.07 -8.36
N PHE A 19 -0.47 -0.15 -8.50
CA PHE A 19 -1.30 -1.08 -7.75
C PHE A 19 -0.87 -2.53 -7.96
N THR A 20 -0.66 -2.93 -9.22
CA THR A 20 -0.31 -4.32 -9.56
C THR A 20 0.98 -4.75 -8.89
N PHE A 21 2.04 -3.93 -8.96
CA PHE A 21 3.32 -4.26 -8.33
C PHE A 21 3.24 -4.25 -6.80
N THR A 22 2.48 -3.32 -6.22
CA THR A 22 2.27 -3.30 -4.76
C THR A 22 1.48 -4.52 -4.29
N LEU A 23 0.45 -4.92 -5.03
CA LEU A 23 -0.32 -6.12 -4.74
C LEU A 23 0.55 -7.38 -4.82
N ILE A 24 1.40 -7.49 -5.84
CA ILE A 24 2.35 -8.61 -5.96
C ILE A 24 3.29 -8.63 -4.75
N ALA A 25 3.86 -7.49 -4.36
CA ALA A 25 4.73 -7.41 -3.17
C ALA A 25 4.00 -7.87 -1.91
N TYR A 26 2.75 -7.43 -1.72
CA TYR A 26 1.92 -7.82 -0.58
C TYR A 26 1.63 -9.33 -0.57
N ILE A 27 1.28 -9.92 -1.73
CA ILE A 27 1.07 -11.36 -1.88
C ILE A 27 2.36 -12.13 -1.60
N CYS A 28 3.51 -11.65 -2.08
CA CYS A 28 4.81 -12.25 -1.81
C CYS A 28 5.09 -12.29 -0.31
N LEU A 29 4.89 -11.19 0.41
CA LEU A 29 5.10 -11.16 1.86
C LEU A 29 4.14 -12.12 2.59
N THR A 30 2.85 -12.12 2.21
CA THR A 30 1.85 -13.04 2.77
C THR A 30 2.26 -14.50 2.57
N ASN A 31 2.77 -14.84 1.38
CA ASN A 31 3.26 -16.20 1.11
C ASN A 31 4.48 -16.56 1.98
N ARG A 32 5.36 -15.62 2.31
CA ARG A 32 6.48 -15.89 3.23
C ARG A 32 6.00 -16.22 4.65
N PHE A 33 4.96 -15.53 5.12
CA PHE A 33 4.32 -15.86 6.40
C PHE A 33 3.67 -17.26 6.39
N LEU A 34 2.95 -17.60 5.32
CA LEU A 34 2.30 -18.91 5.19
C LEU A 34 3.30 -20.07 5.02
N ALA A 35 4.46 -19.80 4.44
CA ALA A 35 5.52 -20.77 4.22
C ALA A 35 6.49 -20.89 5.41
N ASP A 36 6.31 -20.11 6.49
CA ASP A 36 7.22 -20.05 7.64
C ASP A 36 8.68 -19.74 7.22
N ASP A 37 8.83 -18.79 6.28
CA ASP A 37 10.14 -18.42 5.78
C ASP A 37 10.83 -17.43 6.72
N PHE A 38 11.46 -17.96 7.75
CA PHE A 38 12.18 -17.19 8.77
C PHE A 38 13.51 -16.60 8.26
N SER A 39 13.87 -16.81 7.01
CA SER A 39 14.97 -16.07 6.38
C SER A 39 14.63 -14.59 6.14
N VAL A 40 13.33 -14.24 6.16
CA VAL A 40 12.84 -12.86 6.13
C VAL A 40 12.72 -12.36 7.58
N SER A 41 13.44 -11.30 7.91
CA SER A 41 13.50 -10.72 9.27
C SER A 41 12.11 -10.42 9.83
N TYR A 42 11.24 -9.85 9.01
CA TYR A 42 9.88 -9.48 9.43
C TYR A 42 9.04 -10.70 9.80
N VAL A 43 9.13 -11.80 9.04
CA VAL A 43 8.43 -13.06 9.33
C VAL A 43 8.97 -13.70 10.61
N ALA A 44 10.29 -13.74 10.76
CA ALA A 44 10.94 -14.30 11.95
C ALA A 44 10.54 -13.58 13.25
N ASN A 45 10.25 -12.28 13.18
CA ASN A 45 9.90 -11.46 14.34
C ASN A 45 8.39 -11.44 14.66
N HIS A 46 7.50 -11.89 13.75
CA HIS A 46 6.06 -11.72 13.89
C HIS A 46 5.25 -13.01 13.64
N SER A 47 5.90 -14.17 13.50
CA SER A 47 5.24 -15.45 13.28
C SER A 47 6.03 -16.60 13.88
N ASN A 48 5.41 -17.76 14.02
CA ASN A 48 6.08 -19.02 14.34
C ASN A 48 5.40 -20.19 13.62
N SER A 49 6.03 -21.37 13.63
CA SER A 49 5.54 -22.56 12.94
C SER A 49 4.20 -23.08 13.49
N LEU A 50 3.90 -22.87 14.78
CA LEU A 50 2.68 -23.30 15.45
C LEU A 50 1.52 -22.31 15.29
N LEU A 51 1.77 -21.11 14.77
CA LEU A 51 0.74 -20.08 14.61
C LEU A 51 -0.31 -20.55 13.58
N PRO A 52 -1.63 -20.49 13.88
CA PRO A 52 -2.68 -20.81 12.93
C PRO A 52 -2.61 -19.99 11.65
N TRP A 53 -2.89 -20.60 10.50
CA TRP A 53 -2.73 -19.98 9.18
C TRP A 53 -3.45 -18.62 9.03
N TYR A 54 -4.62 -18.45 9.65
CA TYR A 54 -5.36 -17.19 9.62
C TYR A 54 -4.64 -16.08 10.40
N TYR A 55 -3.93 -16.41 11.48
CA TYR A 55 -3.08 -15.44 12.17
C TYR A 55 -1.79 -15.16 11.41
N LYS A 56 -1.24 -16.13 10.65
CA LYS A 56 -0.11 -15.87 9.74
C LYS A 56 -0.47 -14.83 8.68
N ILE A 57 -1.70 -14.89 8.12
CA ILE A 57 -2.18 -13.86 7.18
C ILE A 57 -2.29 -12.50 7.87
N THR A 58 -2.85 -12.45 9.08
CA THR A 58 -3.05 -11.18 9.78
C THR A 58 -1.76 -10.64 10.39
N ALA A 59 -0.78 -11.49 10.66
CA ALA A 59 0.56 -11.10 11.09
C ALA A 59 1.29 -10.23 10.04
N VAL A 60 0.89 -10.30 8.77
CA VAL A 60 1.44 -9.44 7.72
C VAL A 60 1.33 -7.96 8.08
N TRP A 61 0.26 -7.54 8.78
CA TRP A 61 0.11 -6.18 9.29
C TRP A 61 0.25 -6.07 10.82
N GLY A 62 0.80 -7.10 11.45
CA GLY A 62 1.01 -7.16 12.89
C GLY A 62 2.18 -6.33 13.40
N GLY A 63 3.06 -5.86 12.54
CA GLY A 63 4.19 -5.00 12.83
C GLY A 63 4.24 -3.78 11.90
N HIS A 64 5.22 -2.91 12.13
CA HIS A 64 5.33 -1.63 11.45
C HIS A 64 5.54 -1.78 9.94
N GLU A 65 6.48 -2.61 9.51
CA GLU A 65 6.89 -2.71 8.10
C GLU A 65 5.78 -3.27 7.21
N GLY A 66 5.14 -4.35 7.65
CA GLY A 66 4.05 -4.96 6.88
C GLY A 66 2.75 -4.17 6.97
N SER A 67 2.49 -3.52 8.11
CA SER A 67 1.39 -2.57 8.29
C SER A 67 1.53 -1.39 7.32
N PHE A 68 2.75 -0.90 7.14
CA PHE A 68 3.05 0.17 6.19
C PHE A 68 2.88 -0.28 4.74
N LEU A 69 3.26 -1.53 4.41
CA LEU A 69 3.00 -2.11 3.08
C LEU A 69 1.49 -2.23 2.80
N LEU A 70 0.69 -2.64 3.80
CA LEU A 70 -0.78 -2.65 3.69
C LEU A 70 -1.32 -1.24 3.44
N TRP A 71 -0.80 -0.25 4.14
CA TRP A 71 -1.20 1.15 3.99
C TRP A 71 -0.94 1.66 2.56
N VAL A 72 0.24 1.37 2.01
CA VAL A 72 0.61 1.74 0.63
C VAL A 72 -0.23 0.96 -0.39
N LEU A 73 -0.57 -0.29 -0.12
CA LEU A 73 -1.48 -1.07 -0.96
C LEU A 73 -2.87 -0.42 -1.01
N ILE A 74 -3.45 -0.05 0.14
CA ILE A 74 -4.76 0.62 0.21
C ILE A 74 -4.70 1.98 -0.50
N PHE A 75 -3.59 2.72 -0.36
CA PHE A 75 -3.36 3.96 -1.09
C PHE A 75 -3.39 3.74 -2.61
N SER A 76 -2.76 2.67 -3.09
CA SER A 76 -2.78 2.32 -4.51
C SER A 76 -4.17 1.88 -5.01
N VAL A 77 -4.97 1.21 -4.15
CA VAL A 77 -6.39 0.89 -4.42
C VAL A 77 -7.19 2.17 -4.64
N TRP A 78 -7.06 3.17 -3.76
CA TRP A 78 -7.71 4.46 -3.92
C TRP A 78 -7.27 5.19 -5.19
N THR A 79 -5.96 5.11 -5.51
CA THR A 79 -5.41 5.69 -6.76
C THR A 79 -6.04 5.07 -8.00
N VAL A 80 -6.18 3.74 -8.04
CA VAL A 80 -6.87 3.03 -9.12
C VAL A 80 -8.37 3.34 -9.13
N ALA A 81 -9.01 3.46 -7.97
CA ALA A 81 -10.41 3.85 -7.88
C ALA A 81 -10.65 5.22 -8.54
N VAL A 82 -9.77 6.21 -8.29
CA VAL A 82 -9.81 7.50 -8.99
C VAL A 82 -9.66 7.31 -10.50
N ALA A 83 -8.70 6.49 -10.95
CA ALA A 83 -8.45 6.26 -12.36
C ALA A 83 -9.66 5.66 -13.10
N ILE A 84 -10.43 4.78 -12.43
CA ILE A 84 -11.57 4.04 -13.01
C ILE A 84 -12.88 4.80 -12.85
N PHE A 85 -13.15 5.36 -11.67
CA PHE A 85 -14.46 5.91 -11.32
C PHE A 85 -14.63 7.41 -11.61
N SER A 86 -13.59 8.13 -12.01
CA SER A 86 -13.66 9.57 -12.37
C SER A 86 -14.33 9.80 -13.72
N LYS A 87 -15.45 9.11 -13.99
CA LYS A 87 -16.25 9.30 -15.22
C LYS A 87 -16.95 10.66 -15.14
N GLY A 88 -16.83 11.46 -16.23
CA GLY A 88 -17.42 12.80 -16.30
C GLY A 88 -16.50 13.92 -15.82
N ILE A 89 -15.36 13.61 -15.22
CA ILE A 89 -14.32 14.60 -14.91
C ILE A 89 -13.40 14.77 -16.13
N PRO A 90 -12.98 16.01 -16.49
CA PRO A 90 -12.02 16.22 -17.57
C PRO A 90 -10.74 15.40 -17.40
N GLU A 91 -10.27 14.75 -18.46
CA GLU A 91 -9.08 13.87 -18.40
C GLU A 91 -7.83 14.58 -17.86
N VAL A 92 -7.68 15.85 -18.16
CA VAL A 92 -6.57 16.69 -17.65
C VAL A 92 -6.65 16.81 -16.12
N MET A 93 -7.84 16.96 -15.56
CA MET A 93 -8.03 17.04 -14.11
C MET A 93 -7.72 15.70 -13.44
N VAL A 94 -8.25 14.60 -13.98
CA VAL A 94 -7.94 13.26 -13.50
C VAL A 94 -6.44 12.98 -13.54
N ALA A 95 -5.77 13.33 -14.61
CA ALA A 95 -4.32 13.16 -14.74
C ALA A 95 -3.54 13.98 -13.69
N ARG A 96 -3.98 15.20 -13.36
CA ARG A 96 -3.38 16.01 -12.29
C ARG A 96 -3.59 15.36 -10.92
N VAL A 97 -4.80 14.89 -10.62
CA VAL A 97 -5.08 14.17 -9.36
C VAL A 97 -4.19 12.93 -9.23
N LEU A 98 -4.09 12.11 -10.28
CA LEU A 98 -3.22 10.94 -10.31
C LEU A 98 -1.73 11.30 -10.17
N ALA A 99 -1.31 12.44 -10.72
CA ALA A 99 0.06 12.93 -10.57
C ALA A 99 0.35 13.34 -9.11
N VAL A 100 -0.60 14.02 -8.44
CA VAL A 100 -0.46 14.36 -7.01
C VAL A 100 -0.38 13.10 -6.16
N LEU A 101 -1.27 12.13 -6.37
CA LEU A 101 -1.22 10.83 -5.68
C LEU A 101 0.09 10.09 -5.97
N GLY A 102 0.59 10.14 -7.21
CA GLY A 102 1.87 9.56 -7.60
C GLY A 102 3.05 10.20 -6.85
N MET A 103 3.08 11.52 -6.72
CA MET A 103 4.13 12.23 -5.95
C MET A 103 4.10 11.85 -4.46
N VAL A 104 2.92 11.74 -3.86
CA VAL A 104 2.75 11.26 -2.48
C VAL A 104 3.25 9.82 -2.37
N SER A 105 2.91 8.94 -3.32
CA SER A 105 3.38 7.56 -3.37
C SER A 105 4.90 7.45 -3.35
N ILE A 106 5.61 8.29 -4.11
CA ILE A 106 7.08 8.29 -4.16
C ILE A 106 7.66 8.45 -2.75
N GLY A 107 7.14 9.40 -1.97
CA GLY A 107 7.59 9.62 -0.59
C GLY A 107 7.41 8.37 0.28
N PHE A 108 6.25 7.72 0.19
CA PHE A 108 5.98 6.50 0.96
C PHE A 108 6.81 5.30 0.52
N TYR A 109 7.01 5.08 -0.79
CA TYR A 109 7.86 4.00 -1.27
C TYR A 109 9.32 4.22 -0.90
N LEU A 110 9.83 5.44 -0.97
CA LEU A 110 11.19 5.75 -0.54
C LEU A 110 11.35 5.48 0.97
N PHE A 111 10.40 5.91 1.79
CA PHE A 111 10.42 5.61 3.23
C PHE A 111 10.41 4.08 3.48
N MET A 112 9.54 3.34 2.81
CA MET A 112 9.47 1.89 2.95
C MET A 112 10.78 1.20 2.55
N LEU A 113 11.38 1.59 1.43
CA LEU A 113 12.61 0.96 0.92
C LEU A 113 13.84 1.29 1.76
N LEU A 114 13.91 2.51 2.31
CA LEU A 114 15.11 2.99 3.00
C LEU A 114 15.06 2.79 4.52
N THR A 115 13.86 2.73 5.11
CA THR A 115 13.70 2.79 6.58
C THR A 115 12.84 1.65 7.13
N SER A 116 11.92 1.10 6.34
CA SER A 116 10.88 0.17 6.83
C SER A 116 10.65 -0.98 5.84
N ASN A 117 11.73 -1.65 5.44
CA ASN A 117 11.67 -2.70 4.42
C ASN A 117 11.16 -4.03 5.00
N PRO A 118 9.96 -4.51 4.61
CA PRO A 118 9.41 -5.77 5.11
C PRO A 118 10.09 -7.02 4.52
N PHE A 119 11.00 -6.86 3.55
CA PHE A 119 11.72 -7.94 2.87
C PHE A 119 13.19 -8.03 3.29
N GLU A 120 13.57 -7.44 4.41
CA GLU A 120 14.94 -7.54 4.92
C GLU A 120 15.29 -9.00 5.21
N SER A 121 16.44 -9.45 4.69
CA SER A 121 16.91 -10.84 4.77
C SER A 121 17.89 -11.04 5.91
N LEU A 122 17.74 -12.15 6.64
CA LEU A 122 18.64 -12.62 7.70
C LEU A 122 19.71 -13.58 7.19
N LEU A 123 19.78 -13.83 5.88
CA LEU A 123 20.80 -14.74 5.32
C LEU A 123 22.23 -14.23 5.62
N PRO A 124 23.19 -15.14 5.88
CA PRO A 124 23.09 -16.59 5.83
C PRO A 124 22.60 -17.26 7.12
N PHE A 125 22.39 -16.52 8.22
CA PHE A 125 22.00 -17.06 9.52
C PHE A 125 20.61 -16.58 9.90
N TYR A 126 19.66 -17.51 9.99
CA TYR A 126 18.27 -17.23 10.40
C TYR A 126 17.84 -18.24 11.48
N PRO A 127 16.85 -17.89 12.33
CA PRO A 127 16.39 -18.79 13.40
C PRO A 127 15.67 -20.03 12.82
N VAL A 128 15.71 -21.13 13.55
CA VAL A 128 15.00 -22.38 13.20
C VAL A 128 13.48 -22.19 13.27
N ASP A 129 13.02 -21.32 14.19
CA ASP A 129 11.62 -20.93 14.34
C ASP A 129 11.56 -19.45 14.69
N GLY A 130 10.41 -18.79 14.42
CA GLY A 130 10.26 -17.37 14.66
C GLY A 130 9.75 -17.05 16.08
N ALA A 131 9.78 -15.75 16.39
CA ALA A 131 9.11 -15.21 17.57
C ALA A 131 7.58 -15.29 17.39
N ASP A 132 6.82 -15.22 18.47
CA ASP A 132 5.36 -15.27 18.37
C ASP A 132 4.77 -13.93 17.88
N LEU A 133 3.60 -14.00 17.28
CA LEU A 133 2.78 -12.82 17.04
C LEU A 133 2.34 -12.22 18.37
N ASN A 134 2.39 -10.91 18.50
CA ASN A 134 1.90 -10.22 19.71
C ASN A 134 0.50 -10.74 20.09
N PRO A 135 0.31 -11.27 21.31
CA PRO A 135 -0.98 -11.83 21.74
C PRO A 135 -2.16 -10.89 21.60
N LEU A 136 -1.97 -9.58 21.69
CA LEU A 136 -3.02 -8.58 21.49
C LEU A 136 -3.53 -8.55 20.04
N LEU A 137 -2.75 -9.03 19.07
CA LEU A 137 -3.15 -9.13 17.67
C LEU A 137 -3.84 -10.45 17.33
N GLN A 138 -3.93 -11.37 18.28
CA GLN A 138 -4.63 -12.65 18.15
C GLN A 138 -6.10 -12.54 18.60
N ASP A 139 -6.71 -11.39 18.32
CA ASP A 139 -8.13 -11.09 18.57
C ASP A 139 -8.81 -10.65 17.29
N PHE A 140 -10.06 -11.06 17.08
CA PHE A 140 -10.81 -10.77 15.85
C PHE A 140 -10.99 -9.26 15.59
N GLY A 141 -11.22 -8.48 16.64
CA GLY A 141 -11.32 -7.03 16.53
C GLY A 141 -10.01 -6.39 16.05
N MET A 142 -8.88 -6.88 16.58
CA MET A 142 -7.54 -6.41 16.20
C MET A 142 -7.12 -6.87 14.80
N ILE A 143 -7.69 -7.97 14.30
CA ILE A 143 -7.47 -8.43 12.92
C ILE A 143 -8.10 -7.47 11.91
N ILE A 144 -9.36 -7.06 12.16
CA ILE A 144 -10.15 -6.29 11.19
C ILE A 144 -9.89 -4.78 11.31
N HIS A 145 -9.63 -4.29 12.53
CA HIS A 145 -9.54 -2.85 12.80
C HIS A 145 -8.47 -2.13 11.95
N PRO A 146 -7.21 -2.59 11.83
CA PRO A 146 -6.22 -1.87 11.05
C PRO A 146 -6.56 -1.73 9.55
N PRO A 147 -6.99 -2.78 8.83
CA PRO A 147 -7.42 -2.63 7.44
C PRO A 147 -8.59 -1.67 7.26
N MET A 148 -9.59 -1.71 8.15
CA MET A 148 -10.75 -0.79 8.10
C MET A 148 -10.36 0.64 8.40
N LEU A 149 -9.48 0.86 9.39
CA LEU A 149 -8.95 2.17 9.72
C LEU A 149 -8.19 2.76 8.53
N TYR A 150 -7.30 1.97 7.90
CA TYR A 150 -6.55 2.42 6.74
C TYR A 150 -7.44 2.72 5.54
N MET A 151 -8.47 1.93 5.29
CA MET A 151 -9.41 2.18 4.20
C MET A 151 -10.06 3.57 4.33
N GLY A 152 -10.50 3.94 5.52
CA GLY A 152 -11.08 5.27 5.78
C GLY A 152 -10.04 6.39 5.81
N TYR A 153 -8.98 6.20 6.59
CA TYR A 153 -7.96 7.22 6.83
C TYR A 153 -7.18 7.57 5.55
N VAL A 154 -6.73 6.56 4.82
CA VAL A 154 -5.99 6.76 3.56
C VAL A 154 -6.88 7.37 2.47
N GLY A 155 -8.19 7.13 2.53
CA GLY A 155 -9.17 7.74 1.61
C GLY A 155 -9.15 9.26 1.58
N PHE A 156 -8.75 9.94 2.68
CA PHE A 156 -8.58 11.39 2.70
C PHE A 156 -7.49 11.90 1.74
N SER A 157 -6.53 11.05 1.36
CA SER A 157 -5.54 11.43 0.36
C SER A 157 -6.16 11.75 -1.01
N VAL A 158 -7.30 11.14 -1.33
CA VAL A 158 -8.05 11.42 -2.57
C VAL A 158 -8.61 12.85 -2.52
N ALA A 159 -9.28 13.23 -1.42
CA ALA A 159 -9.80 14.59 -1.26
C ALA A 159 -8.66 15.63 -1.31
N PHE A 160 -7.55 15.34 -0.64
CA PHE A 160 -6.34 16.18 -0.71
C PHE A 160 -5.84 16.33 -2.15
N ALA A 161 -5.73 15.23 -2.90
CA ALA A 161 -5.23 15.26 -4.28
C ALA A 161 -6.15 16.05 -5.22
N PHE A 162 -7.48 15.92 -5.05
CA PHE A 162 -8.45 16.74 -5.79
C PHE A 162 -8.31 18.22 -5.44
N ALA A 163 -8.17 18.58 -4.16
CA ALA A 163 -7.99 19.96 -3.74
C ALA A 163 -6.73 20.59 -4.34
N ILE A 164 -5.60 19.88 -4.30
CA ILE A 164 -4.33 20.35 -4.88
C ILE A 164 -4.46 20.48 -6.42
N ALA A 165 -5.07 19.50 -7.10
CA ALA A 165 -5.26 19.55 -8.55
C ALA A 165 -6.16 20.71 -8.96
N ALA A 166 -7.21 21.02 -8.20
CA ALA A 166 -8.09 22.17 -8.42
C ALA A 166 -7.33 23.50 -8.25
N LEU A 167 -6.54 23.63 -7.20
CA LEU A 167 -5.68 24.80 -6.98
C LEU A 167 -4.67 25.03 -8.12
N ILE A 168 -4.01 23.94 -8.58
CA ILE A 168 -3.06 24.02 -9.70
C ILE A 168 -3.76 24.39 -11.01
N SER A 169 -5.02 23.99 -11.18
CA SER A 169 -5.77 24.31 -12.41
C SER A 169 -6.38 25.71 -12.42
N GLY A 170 -6.50 26.34 -11.26
CA GLY A 170 -7.23 27.61 -11.09
C GLY A 170 -8.75 27.48 -11.33
N GLN A 171 -9.26 26.22 -11.40
CA GLN A 171 -10.68 25.94 -11.59
C GLN A 171 -11.27 25.52 -10.24
N LEU A 172 -11.96 26.43 -9.61
CA LEU A 172 -12.66 26.23 -8.34
C LEU A 172 -14.17 26.22 -8.59
N ASP A 173 -14.62 25.37 -9.52
CA ASP A 173 -16.05 25.20 -9.77
C ASP A 173 -16.69 24.31 -8.71
N SER A 174 -17.94 24.61 -8.38
CA SER A 174 -18.77 23.92 -7.38
C SER A 174 -19.33 22.58 -7.85
N THR A 175 -18.76 21.97 -8.88
CA THR A 175 -19.16 20.66 -9.42
C THR A 175 -18.37 19.53 -8.82
#